data_fd65b1637f1fa2b53377d40b3bbd885f
#
_entry.id   fd65b1637f1fa2b53377d40b3bbd885f
#
_cell.length_a   1.000
_cell.length_b   1.000
_cell.length_c   1.000
_cell.angle_alpha   90.00
_cell.angle_beta   90.00
_cell.angle_gamma   90.00
#
_symmetry.space_group_name_H-M   'P 1'
#
loop_
_entity.id
_entity.type
_entity.pdbx_description
1 polymer ?
#
loop_
_entity_poly.entity_id
_entity_poly.type
_entity_poly.pdbx_seq_one_letter_code
_entity_poly.pdbx_strand_id
1 'polypeptide(L)'
;AVHDKFRGVEGSFEQAVRGFRLCSEVGQKTGLRLTLTRNNVQCMGQILDFIDANDIQRVCFYHLVPTGRGVDVQTLTQEEARNAMDTLIARVEEWKAEGKNREVLTVTQPADGIYLLLRQLREGSPLAKETLGLLQWNGGGANSSGRGIANIDTQGAVHPDQFWQSVTLGNVKSDRFSDLWDARAGAAVEMLPELRGSDDPLERQKKIEGRCGRCAHFALCGGGFRTRAAFAHGHWYGSDPGCYLTEEEISTPLPEIR
;
A
#
# COMPACT_ATOMS: atom_id res chain seq x y z
N ALA A 1 -25.35 -0.73 -4.18
CA ALA A 1 -25.55 0.61 -3.57
C ALA A 1 -24.21 1.25 -3.12
N VAL A 2 -23.37 0.63 -2.27
CA VAL A 2 -22.10 1.22 -1.78
C VAL A 2 -21.13 1.50 -2.94
N HIS A 3 -20.91 0.52 -3.81
CA HIS A 3 -20.03 0.65 -4.97
C HIS A 3 -20.47 1.76 -5.91
N ASP A 4 -21.76 1.80 -6.28
CA ASP A 4 -22.31 2.79 -7.21
C ASP A 4 -22.22 4.20 -6.64
N LYS A 5 -22.50 4.35 -5.34
CA LYS A 5 -22.32 5.63 -4.63
C LYS A 5 -20.86 6.08 -4.66
N PHE A 6 -19.91 5.18 -4.40
CA PHE A 6 -18.48 5.49 -4.43
C PHE A 6 -18.01 5.88 -5.84
N ARG A 7 -18.50 5.17 -6.86
CA ARG A 7 -18.20 5.46 -8.27
C ARG A 7 -18.94 6.69 -8.81
N GLY A 8 -20.03 7.10 -8.17
CA GLY A 8 -20.92 8.17 -8.65
C GLY A 8 -21.72 7.77 -9.88
N VAL A 9 -21.87 6.46 -10.17
CA VAL A 9 -22.58 5.94 -11.36
C VAL A 9 -23.45 4.78 -10.93
N GLU A 10 -24.76 4.94 -11.08
CA GLU A 10 -25.74 3.89 -10.81
C GLU A 10 -25.55 2.70 -11.76
N GLY A 11 -25.69 1.47 -11.25
CA GLY A 11 -25.50 0.23 -12.02
C GLY A 11 -24.04 -0.12 -12.31
N SER A 12 -23.07 0.68 -11.88
CA SER A 12 -21.63 0.43 -12.13
C SER A 12 -21.14 -0.87 -11.50
N PHE A 13 -21.74 -1.32 -10.40
CA PHE A 13 -21.42 -2.60 -9.78
C PHE A 13 -21.79 -3.77 -10.68
N GLU A 14 -23.02 -3.78 -11.19
CA GLU A 14 -23.50 -4.86 -12.07
C GLU A 14 -22.71 -4.91 -13.37
N GLN A 15 -22.36 -3.76 -13.94
CA GLN A 15 -21.49 -3.69 -15.12
C GLN A 15 -20.11 -4.28 -14.87
N ALA A 16 -19.50 -3.97 -13.71
CA ALA A 16 -18.21 -4.55 -13.31
C ALA A 16 -18.31 -6.08 -13.15
N VAL A 17 -19.34 -6.58 -12.48
CA VAL A 17 -19.59 -8.02 -12.30
C VAL A 17 -19.81 -8.71 -13.63
N ARG A 18 -20.57 -8.09 -14.54
CA ARG A 18 -20.75 -8.60 -15.91
C ARG A 18 -19.41 -8.71 -16.63
N GLY A 19 -18.53 -7.71 -16.50
CA GLY A 19 -17.17 -7.77 -17.05
C GLY A 19 -16.38 -8.97 -16.55
N PHE A 20 -16.44 -9.27 -15.25
CA PHE A 20 -15.82 -10.48 -14.68
C PHE A 20 -16.34 -11.76 -15.32
N ARG A 21 -17.66 -11.90 -15.47
CA ARG A 21 -18.29 -13.09 -16.08
C ARG A 21 -17.84 -13.28 -17.53
N LEU A 22 -17.90 -12.22 -18.34
CA LEU A 22 -17.49 -12.27 -19.75
C LEU A 22 -15.99 -12.64 -19.90
N CYS A 23 -15.13 -12.12 -19.03
CA CYS A 23 -13.72 -12.49 -19.01
C CYS A 23 -13.53 -13.96 -18.65
N SER A 24 -14.30 -14.46 -17.67
CA SER A 24 -14.26 -15.87 -17.25
C SER A 24 -14.69 -16.81 -18.38
N GLU A 25 -15.73 -16.46 -19.12
CA GLU A 25 -16.24 -17.23 -20.28
C GLU A 25 -15.17 -17.45 -21.36
N VAL A 26 -14.24 -16.51 -21.53
CA VAL A 26 -13.15 -16.61 -22.52
C VAL A 26 -11.81 -17.03 -21.91
N GLY A 27 -11.80 -17.44 -20.63
CA GLY A 27 -10.59 -17.88 -19.92
C GLY A 27 -9.59 -16.76 -19.60
N GLN A 28 -10.02 -15.49 -19.66
CA GLN A 28 -9.18 -14.34 -19.34
C GLN A 28 -8.99 -14.25 -17.82
N LYS A 29 -7.73 -14.22 -17.37
CA LYS A 29 -7.42 -13.96 -15.95
C LYS A 29 -7.89 -12.56 -15.56
N THR A 30 -8.60 -12.49 -14.45
CA THR A 30 -9.13 -11.25 -13.88
C THR A 30 -8.67 -11.08 -12.43
N GLY A 31 -8.68 -9.83 -11.97
CA GLY A 31 -8.42 -9.52 -10.57
C GLY A 31 -9.35 -8.40 -10.08
N LEU A 32 -9.91 -8.60 -8.88
CA LEU A 32 -10.66 -7.57 -8.18
C LEU A 32 -9.68 -6.57 -7.55
N ARG A 33 -9.99 -5.28 -7.67
CA ARG A 33 -9.29 -4.21 -6.95
C ARG A 33 -10.28 -3.42 -6.12
N LEU A 34 -10.00 -3.28 -4.84
CA LEU A 34 -10.86 -2.59 -3.90
C LEU A 34 -10.05 -1.66 -3.01
N THR A 35 -10.45 -0.40 -2.91
CA THR A 35 -9.89 0.53 -1.92
C THR A 35 -10.69 0.44 -0.62
N LEU A 36 -10.01 0.15 0.48
CA LEU A 36 -10.60 0.12 1.82
C LEU A 36 -10.83 1.55 2.31
N THR A 37 -12.05 1.82 2.73
CA THR A 37 -12.51 3.09 3.27
C THR A 37 -13.49 2.84 4.41
N ARG A 38 -13.79 3.84 5.24
CA ARG A 38 -14.82 3.71 6.28
C ARG A 38 -16.20 3.37 5.74
N ASN A 39 -16.47 3.68 4.47
CA ASN A 39 -17.75 3.37 3.84
C ASN A 39 -17.93 1.90 3.48
N ASN A 40 -16.86 1.12 3.37
CA ASN A 40 -16.94 -0.27 2.93
C ASN A 40 -16.27 -1.29 3.87
N VAL A 41 -15.44 -0.86 4.80
CA VAL A 41 -14.76 -1.78 5.72
C VAL A 41 -15.74 -2.61 6.56
N GLN A 42 -16.90 -2.06 6.88
CA GLN A 42 -17.97 -2.75 7.61
C GLN A 42 -18.57 -3.91 6.79
N CYS A 43 -18.35 -3.93 5.49
CA CYS A 43 -18.83 -4.97 4.58
C CYS A 43 -17.75 -6.00 4.22
N MET A 44 -16.60 -6.04 4.94
CA MET A 44 -15.48 -6.95 4.59
C MET A 44 -15.94 -8.41 4.45
N GLY A 45 -16.73 -8.93 5.38
CA GLY A 45 -17.27 -10.30 5.27
C GLY A 45 -18.04 -10.51 3.98
N GLN A 46 -18.97 -9.60 3.64
CA GLN A 46 -19.76 -9.69 2.40
C GLN A 46 -18.90 -9.59 1.13
N ILE A 47 -17.83 -8.79 1.17
CA ILE A 47 -16.88 -8.66 0.06
C ILE A 47 -16.12 -9.97 -0.13
N LEU A 48 -15.66 -10.59 0.95
CA LEU A 48 -14.96 -11.87 0.92
C LEU A 48 -15.88 -13.01 0.47
N ASP A 49 -17.15 -13.03 0.90
CA ASP A 49 -18.16 -13.97 0.42
C ASP A 49 -18.46 -13.77 -1.07
N PHE A 50 -18.50 -12.53 -1.55
CA PHE A 50 -18.65 -12.24 -2.97
C PHE A 50 -17.45 -12.74 -3.80
N ILE A 51 -16.22 -12.58 -3.30
CA ILE A 51 -15.00 -13.12 -3.93
C ILE A 51 -15.10 -14.64 -4.05
N ASP A 52 -15.56 -15.29 -3.00
CA ASP A 52 -15.70 -16.74 -2.97
C ASP A 52 -16.80 -17.24 -3.91
N ALA A 53 -17.99 -16.64 -3.83
CA ALA A 53 -19.15 -17.01 -4.65
C ALA A 53 -18.93 -16.80 -6.17
N ASN A 54 -18.04 -15.92 -6.57
CA ASN A 54 -17.70 -15.64 -7.98
C ASN A 54 -16.36 -16.24 -8.41
N ASP A 55 -15.76 -17.09 -7.58
CA ASP A 55 -14.47 -17.76 -7.82
C ASP A 55 -13.35 -16.80 -8.29
N ILE A 56 -13.28 -15.63 -7.68
CA ILE A 56 -12.28 -14.62 -8.02
C ILE A 56 -10.92 -15.06 -7.50
N GLN A 57 -9.98 -15.35 -8.41
CA GLN A 57 -8.68 -15.95 -8.09
C GLN A 57 -7.66 -14.94 -7.58
N ARG A 58 -7.82 -13.65 -7.93
CA ARG A 58 -6.90 -12.59 -7.53
C ARG A 58 -7.65 -11.38 -7.00
N VAL A 59 -7.23 -10.87 -5.85
CA VAL A 59 -7.78 -9.65 -5.27
C VAL A 59 -6.69 -8.77 -4.67
N CYS A 60 -6.81 -7.45 -4.88
CA CYS A 60 -5.92 -6.45 -4.30
C CYS A 60 -6.74 -5.49 -3.43
N PHE A 61 -6.45 -5.45 -2.14
CA PHE A 61 -7.00 -4.49 -1.21
C PHE A 61 -6.04 -3.29 -1.08
N TYR A 62 -6.50 -2.12 -1.44
CA TYR A 62 -5.74 -0.88 -1.34
C TYR A 62 -6.12 -0.12 -0.08
N HIS A 63 -5.14 0.27 0.72
CA HIS A 63 -5.37 1.31 1.71
C HIS A 63 -5.44 2.67 1.02
N LEU A 64 -6.41 3.49 1.42
CA LEU A 64 -6.62 4.79 0.79
C LEU A 64 -5.38 5.68 0.94
N VAL A 65 -4.99 6.29 -0.16
CA VAL A 65 -4.05 7.41 -0.19
C VAL A 65 -4.85 8.67 -0.53
N PRO A 66 -4.83 9.71 0.31
CA PRO A 66 -5.61 10.92 0.11
C PRO A 66 -5.03 11.75 -1.04
N THR A 67 -5.48 11.47 -2.26
CA THR A 67 -5.09 12.19 -3.48
C THR A 67 -6.29 12.34 -4.41
N GLY A 68 -6.32 13.40 -5.22
CA GLY A 68 -7.43 13.71 -6.10
C GLY A 68 -8.76 13.72 -5.32
N ARG A 69 -9.78 13.04 -5.83
CA ARG A 69 -11.08 12.90 -5.14
C ARG A 69 -11.02 12.08 -3.84
N GLY A 70 -9.92 11.38 -3.60
CA GLY A 70 -9.71 10.60 -2.38
C GLY A 70 -9.47 11.44 -1.13
N VAL A 71 -9.18 12.74 -1.26
CA VAL A 71 -8.99 13.65 -0.11
C VAL A 71 -10.28 13.83 0.72
N ASP A 72 -11.44 13.72 0.06
CA ASP A 72 -12.75 13.86 0.71
C ASP A 72 -13.27 12.54 1.28
N VAL A 73 -12.55 11.44 1.06
CA VAL A 73 -12.92 10.10 1.53
C VAL A 73 -12.30 9.83 2.89
N GLN A 74 -13.11 9.38 3.84
CA GLN A 74 -12.60 9.05 5.17
C GLN A 74 -11.70 7.81 5.13
N THR A 75 -10.46 8.00 5.57
CA THR A 75 -9.50 6.92 5.81
C THR A 75 -9.94 6.06 6.99
N LEU A 76 -9.47 4.82 7.04
CA LEU A 76 -9.68 3.94 8.19
C LEU A 76 -8.97 4.50 9.44
N THR A 77 -9.56 4.29 10.59
CA THR A 77 -8.83 4.38 11.86
C THR A 77 -7.82 3.24 11.95
N GLN A 78 -6.87 3.34 12.88
CA GLN A 78 -5.91 2.26 13.13
C GLN A 78 -6.62 0.96 13.53
N GLU A 79 -7.66 1.05 14.35
CA GLU A 79 -8.47 -0.10 14.77
C GLU A 79 -9.24 -0.72 13.59
N GLU A 80 -9.89 0.10 12.77
CA GLU A 80 -10.60 -0.37 11.57
C GLU A 80 -9.65 -1.06 10.58
N ALA A 81 -8.46 -0.50 10.37
CA ALA A 81 -7.45 -1.09 9.49
C ALA A 81 -6.94 -2.43 10.04
N ARG A 82 -6.66 -2.51 11.34
CA ARG A 82 -6.23 -3.74 12.01
C ARG A 82 -7.29 -4.83 11.92
N ASN A 83 -8.54 -4.51 12.25
CA ASN A 83 -9.66 -5.45 12.18
C ASN A 83 -9.91 -5.94 10.74
N ALA A 84 -9.76 -5.06 9.75
CA ALA A 84 -9.85 -5.45 8.33
C ALA A 84 -8.75 -6.46 7.96
N MET A 85 -7.52 -6.24 8.42
CA MET A 85 -6.40 -7.16 8.18
C MET A 85 -6.60 -8.50 8.90
N ASP A 86 -7.08 -8.50 10.14
CA ASP A 86 -7.39 -9.74 10.87
C ASP A 86 -8.47 -10.56 10.14
N THR A 87 -9.52 -9.89 9.68
CA THR A 87 -10.59 -10.53 8.89
C THR A 87 -10.06 -11.11 7.58
N LEU A 88 -9.18 -10.37 6.91
CA LEU A 88 -8.58 -10.82 5.65
C LEU A 88 -7.66 -12.02 5.84
N ILE A 89 -6.77 -11.96 6.84
CA ILE A 89 -5.83 -13.06 7.14
C ILE A 89 -6.62 -14.33 7.50
N ALA A 90 -7.61 -14.23 8.38
CA ALA A 90 -8.44 -15.37 8.76
C ALA A 90 -9.12 -16.03 7.54
N ARG A 91 -9.69 -15.22 6.64
CA ARG A 91 -10.33 -15.75 5.42
C ARG A 91 -9.32 -16.40 4.46
N VAL A 92 -8.10 -15.85 4.34
CA VAL A 92 -7.03 -16.46 3.53
C VAL A 92 -6.61 -17.82 4.11
N GLU A 93 -6.52 -17.92 5.43
CA GLU A 93 -6.23 -19.19 6.13
C GLU A 93 -7.35 -20.22 5.90
N GLU A 94 -8.63 -19.81 5.95
CA GLU A 94 -9.77 -20.67 5.61
C GLU A 94 -9.69 -21.16 4.17
N TRP A 95 -9.50 -20.28 3.20
CA TRP A 95 -9.35 -20.65 1.78
C TRP A 95 -8.21 -21.63 1.55
N LYS A 96 -7.08 -21.40 2.21
CA LYS A 96 -5.94 -22.32 2.13
C LYS A 96 -6.28 -23.70 2.70
N ALA A 97 -6.97 -23.77 3.83
CA ALA A 97 -7.43 -25.03 4.43
C ALA A 97 -8.43 -25.77 3.54
N GLU A 98 -9.25 -25.05 2.79
CA GLU A 98 -10.21 -25.59 1.81
C GLU A 98 -9.54 -25.94 0.45
N GLY A 99 -8.24 -25.76 0.30
CA GLY A 99 -7.52 -25.99 -0.95
C GLY A 99 -7.77 -24.94 -2.04
N LYS A 100 -8.38 -23.81 -1.71
CA LYS A 100 -8.62 -22.69 -2.63
C LYS A 100 -7.36 -21.82 -2.71
N ASN A 101 -6.68 -21.88 -3.84
CA ASN A 101 -5.44 -21.12 -4.06
C ASN A 101 -5.75 -19.74 -4.65
N ARG A 102 -6.03 -18.76 -3.79
CA ARG A 102 -6.34 -17.38 -4.16
C ARG A 102 -5.14 -16.46 -3.91
N GLU A 103 -4.84 -15.61 -4.87
CA GLU A 103 -3.82 -14.57 -4.73
C GLU A 103 -4.44 -13.33 -4.07
N VAL A 104 -4.07 -13.06 -2.83
CA VAL A 104 -4.54 -11.91 -2.06
C VAL A 104 -3.38 -10.96 -1.79
N LEU A 105 -3.55 -9.72 -2.20
CA LEU A 105 -2.55 -8.68 -2.06
C LEU A 105 -3.12 -7.51 -1.25
N THR A 106 -2.30 -6.92 -0.40
CA THR A 106 -2.56 -5.59 0.18
C THR A 106 -1.57 -4.60 -0.40
N VAL A 107 -2.01 -3.37 -0.63
CA VAL A 107 -1.24 -2.36 -1.37
C VAL A 107 -1.30 -1.02 -0.67
N THR A 108 -0.24 -0.25 -0.78
CA THR A 108 -0.09 1.10 -0.20
C THR A 108 -0.01 1.15 1.32
N GLN A 109 0.16 -0.01 2.00
CA GLN A 109 0.35 -0.08 3.45
C GLN A 109 1.41 -1.11 3.84
N PRO A 110 2.69 -0.72 3.94
CA PRO A 110 3.77 -1.65 4.30
C PRO A 110 3.66 -2.23 5.70
N ALA A 111 2.89 -1.60 6.60
CA ALA A 111 2.63 -2.14 7.93
C ALA A 111 1.91 -3.49 7.87
N ASP A 112 1.17 -3.79 6.79
CA ASP A 112 0.47 -5.08 6.63
C ASP A 112 1.44 -6.26 6.65
N GLY A 113 2.58 -6.14 5.94
CA GLY A 113 3.61 -7.18 5.92
C GLY A 113 4.29 -7.35 7.29
N ILE A 114 4.54 -6.25 7.98
CA ILE A 114 5.09 -6.29 9.34
C ILE A 114 4.09 -6.94 10.30
N TYR A 115 2.82 -6.54 10.22
CA TYR A 115 1.76 -7.10 11.05
C TYR A 115 1.60 -8.61 10.85
N LEU A 116 1.59 -9.06 9.59
CA LEU A 116 1.56 -10.48 9.25
C LEU A 116 2.75 -11.24 9.85
N LEU A 117 3.96 -10.69 9.71
CA LEU A 117 5.17 -11.29 10.27
C LEU A 117 5.09 -11.41 11.81
N LEU A 118 4.70 -10.33 12.49
CA LEU A 118 4.56 -10.32 13.94
C LEU A 118 3.49 -11.32 14.42
N ARG A 119 2.38 -11.45 13.69
CA ARG A 119 1.35 -12.45 13.97
C ARG A 119 1.90 -13.87 13.82
N GLN A 120 2.57 -14.17 12.70
CA GLN A 120 3.19 -15.45 12.44
C GLN A 120 4.22 -15.84 13.51
N LEU A 121 5.00 -14.89 13.99
CA LEU A 121 5.97 -15.12 15.07
C LEU A 121 5.26 -15.46 16.39
N ARG A 122 4.21 -14.74 16.75
CA ARG A 122 3.41 -15.03 17.95
C ARG A 122 2.76 -16.41 17.91
N GLU A 123 2.33 -16.84 16.74
CA GLU A 123 1.67 -18.14 16.50
C GLU A 123 2.67 -19.29 16.26
N GLY A 124 3.98 -19.01 16.22
CA GLY A 124 5.00 -20.02 15.93
C GLY A 124 4.91 -20.58 14.50
N SER A 125 4.39 -19.79 13.55
CA SER A 125 4.17 -20.23 12.18
C SER A 125 5.50 -20.49 11.46
N PRO A 126 5.65 -21.62 10.73
CA PRO A 126 6.84 -21.89 9.94
C PRO A 126 7.04 -20.91 8.76
N LEU A 127 5.99 -20.15 8.40
CA LEU A 127 6.05 -19.16 7.32
C LEU A 127 6.75 -17.86 7.71
N ALA A 128 7.01 -17.61 8.99
CA ALA A 128 7.61 -16.36 9.46
C ALA A 128 8.97 -16.08 8.79
N LYS A 129 9.80 -17.11 8.59
CA LYS A 129 11.10 -16.99 7.93
C LYS A 129 10.97 -16.56 6.46
N GLU A 130 10.05 -17.18 5.74
CA GLU A 130 9.78 -16.83 4.33
C GLU A 130 9.23 -15.40 4.23
N THR A 131 8.27 -15.04 5.09
CA THR A 131 7.71 -13.69 5.15
C THR A 131 8.78 -12.65 5.42
N LEU A 132 9.68 -12.89 6.38
CA LEU A 132 10.82 -11.99 6.63
C LEU A 132 11.70 -11.85 5.40
N GLY A 133 12.05 -12.96 4.73
CA GLY A 133 12.86 -12.94 3.51
C GLY A 133 12.22 -12.11 2.39
N LEU A 134 10.90 -12.22 2.20
CA LEU A 134 10.16 -11.42 1.22
C LEU A 134 10.14 -9.93 1.58
N LEU A 135 9.97 -9.59 2.86
CA LEU A 135 10.02 -8.20 3.32
C LEU A 135 11.41 -7.58 3.13
N GLN A 136 12.47 -8.33 3.43
CA GLN A 136 13.86 -7.90 3.20
C GLN A 136 14.15 -7.70 1.72
N TRP A 137 13.72 -8.66 0.86
CA TRP A 137 13.85 -8.55 -0.59
C TRP A 137 13.12 -7.32 -1.14
N ASN A 138 11.92 -7.03 -0.64
CA ASN A 138 11.13 -5.86 -1.02
C ASN A 138 11.78 -4.53 -0.59
N GLY A 139 12.73 -4.56 0.33
CA GLY A 139 13.56 -3.41 0.69
C GLY A 139 12.82 -2.21 1.24
N GLY A 140 11.72 -2.44 1.97
CA GLY A 140 10.89 -1.35 2.47
C GLY A 140 9.98 -0.74 1.41
N GLY A 141 9.39 -1.58 0.57
CA GLY A 141 8.57 -1.36 -0.63
C GLY A 141 7.74 -0.10 -0.77
N ALA A 142 7.23 0.49 0.31
CA ALA A 142 6.50 1.75 0.25
C ALA A 142 7.37 2.97 -0.02
N ASN A 143 8.66 2.85 0.12
CA ASN A 143 9.59 3.95 -0.11
C ASN A 143 10.16 3.95 -1.53
N SER A 144 9.38 3.49 -2.51
CA SER A 144 9.75 3.49 -3.92
C SER A 144 9.45 4.80 -4.64
N SER A 145 8.67 5.71 -4.05
CA SER A 145 8.38 7.04 -4.61
C SER A 145 9.67 7.83 -4.87
N GLY A 146 9.92 8.21 -6.13
CA GLY A 146 11.13 8.87 -6.56
C GLY A 146 12.41 8.02 -6.53
N ARG A 147 12.34 6.74 -6.13
CA ARG A 147 13.47 5.78 -6.10
C ARG A 147 13.33 4.68 -7.14
N GLY A 148 12.24 3.93 -7.11
CA GLY A 148 11.94 2.82 -8.01
C GLY A 148 10.78 3.09 -8.95
N ILE A 149 9.99 4.13 -8.69
CA ILE A 149 8.87 4.56 -9.52
C ILE A 149 8.84 6.07 -9.70
N ALA A 150 8.27 6.49 -10.81
CA ALA A 150 7.81 7.84 -11.08
C ALA A 150 6.46 7.77 -11.80
N ASN A 151 5.76 8.88 -11.88
CA ASN A 151 4.55 9.03 -12.68
C ASN A 151 4.71 10.20 -13.64
N ILE A 152 4.21 10.04 -14.85
CA ILE A 152 4.09 11.14 -15.82
C ILE A 152 2.60 11.36 -16.06
N ASP A 153 2.12 12.56 -15.80
CA ASP A 153 0.72 12.90 -15.98
C ASP A 153 0.37 13.25 -17.45
N THR A 154 -0.89 13.53 -17.71
CA THR A 154 -1.39 13.87 -19.05
C THR A 154 -0.84 15.19 -19.59
N GLN A 155 -0.29 16.05 -18.75
CA GLN A 155 0.36 17.31 -19.10
C GLN A 155 1.87 17.16 -19.31
N GLY A 156 2.42 15.97 -19.07
CA GLY A 156 3.84 15.66 -19.16
C GLY A 156 4.61 16.01 -17.88
N ALA A 157 3.95 16.43 -16.81
CA ALA A 157 4.62 16.67 -15.54
C ALA A 157 5.05 15.33 -14.90
N VAL A 158 6.25 15.31 -14.34
CA VAL A 158 6.84 14.13 -13.68
C VAL A 158 6.69 14.28 -12.18
N HIS A 159 6.14 13.23 -11.54
CA HIS A 159 5.89 13.15 -10.10
C HIS A 159 6.65 11.97 -9.48
N PRO A 160 6.96 12.00 -8.17
CA PRO A 160 7.64 10.89 -7.49
C PRO A 160 6.88 9.55 -7.55
N ASP A 161 5.54 9.58 -7.59
CA ASP A 161 4.64 8.45 -7.83
C ASP A 161 3.25 8.93 -8.31
N GLN A 162 2.35 8.01 -8.61
CA GLN A 162 1.00 8.32 -9.11
C GLN A 162 0.08 9.02 -8.10
N PHE A 163 0.39 8.97 -6.82
CA PHE A 163 -0.40 9.60 -5.77
C PHE A 163 0.13 10.97 -5.38
N TRP A 164 1.38 11.28 -5.69
CA TRP A 164 2.06 12.49 -5.23
C TRP A 164 2.03 13.60 -6.28
N GLN A 165 0.85 13.91 -6.78
CA GLN A 165 0.65 14.90 -7.84
C GLN A 165 0.91 16.35 -7.42
N SER A 166 0.96 16.62 -6.11
CA SER A 166 1.32 17.96 -5.59
C SER A 166 2.81 18.30 -5.72
N VAL A 167 3.66 17.31 -6.03
CA VAL A 167 5.10 17.47 -6.23
C VAL A 167 5.43 17.22 -7.69
N THR A 168 6.01 18.21 -8.37
CA THR A 168 6.45 18.11 -9.76
C THR A 168 7.97 18.22 -9.83
N LEU A 169 8.59 17.19 -10.40
CA LEU A 169 10.04 17.09 -10.58
C LEU A 169 10.54 17.84 -11.83
N GLY A 170 9.69 18.00 -12.82
CA GLY A 170 9.93 18.63 -14.11
C GLY A 170 8.91 18.17 -15.13
N ASN A 171 9.14 18.42 -16.42
CA ASN A 171 8.20 18.08 -17.48
C ASN A 171 8.90 17.44 -18.68
N VAL A 172 8.42 16.28 -19.14
CA VAL A 172 9.02 15.55 -20.28
C VAL A 172 8.86 16.22 -21.64
N LYS A 173 8.09 17.32 -21.71
CA LYS A 173 7.99 18.15 -22.92
C LYS A 173 9.17 19.13 -23.05
N SER A 174 9.84 19.47 -21.94
CA SER A 174 11.00 20.37 -21.88
C SER A 174 12.30 19.65 -21.55
N ASP A 175 12.25 18.60 -20.75
CA ASP A 175 13.43 17.91 -20.23
C ASP A 175 13.40 16.42 -20.60
N ARG A 176 14.58 15.81 -20.75
CA ARG A 176 14.66 14.36 -20.88
C ARG A 176 14.29 13.70 -19.55
N PHE A 177 13.47 12.67 -19.59
CA PHE A 177 13.12 11.91 -18.38
C PHE A 177 14.36 11.41 -17.61
N SER A 178 15.41 10.95 -18.33
CA SER A 178 16.67 10.53 -17.71
C SER A 178 17.35 11.65 -16.92
N ASP A 179 17.30 12.90 -17.43
CA ASP A 179 17.93 14.03 -16.74
C ASP A 179 17.13 14.43 -15.49
N LEU A 180 15.81 14.36 -15.57
CA LEU A 180 14.95 14.52 -14.39
C LEU A 180 15.19 13.39 -13.38
N TRP A 181 15.22 12.13 -13.82
CA TRP A 181 15.39 10.97 -12.94
C TRP A 181 16.77 10.94 -12.27
N ASP A 182 17.80 11.35 -12.97
CA ASP A 182 19.16 11.44 -12.44
C ASP A 182 19.43 12.74 -11.66
N ALA A 183 18.38 13.52 -11.37
CA ALA A 183 18.47 14.80 -10.66
C ALA A 183 19.42 15.83 -11.33
N ARG A 184 19.40 15.90 -12.67
CA ARG A 184 20.21 16.84 -13.47
C ARG A 184 19.41 17.98 -14.07
N ALA A 185 18.09 17.92 -14.00
CA ALA A 185 17.20 18.95 -14.56
C ALA A 185 15.98 19.21 -13.67
N GLY A 186 15.34 20.35 -13.86
CA GLY A 186 14.11 20.75 -13.19
C GLY A 186 14.22 20.83 -11.67
N ALA A 187 13.09 20.73 -10.99
CA ALA A 187 13.03 20.67 -9.52
C ALA A 187 13.59 19.36 -8.95
N ALA A 188 13.80 18.35 -9.80
CA ALA A 188 14.37 17.07 -9.41
C ALA A 188 15.79 17.21 -8.83
N VAL A 189 16.55 18.24 -9.25
CA VAL A 189 17.92 18.49 -8.78
C VAL A 189 18.01 18.60 -7.26
N GLU A 190 17.03 19.24 -6.64
CA GLU A 190 16.98 19.43 -5.19
C GLU A 190 16.15 18.34 -4.51
N MET A 191 15.00 17.99 -5.10
CA MET A 191 13.99 17.15 -4.44
C MET A 191 14.36 15.67 -4.42
N LEU A 192 14.89 15.11 -5.51
CA LEU A 192 15.14 13.67 -5.57
C LEU A 192 16.28 13.22 -4.65
N PRO A 193 17.43 13.91 -4.54
CA PRO A 193 18.46 13.56 -3.58
C PRO A 193 17.95 13.58 -2.14
N GLU A 194 17.11 14.55 -1.81
CA GLU A 194 16.52 14.65 -0.47
C GLU A 194 15.49 13.54 -0.20
N LEU A 195 14.58 13.29 -1.15
CA LEU A 195 13.57 12.24 -1.05
C LEU A 195 14.20 10.84 -1.02
N ARG A 196 15.21 10.60 -1.85
CA ARG A 196 15.94 9.32 -1.89
C ARG A 196 16.76 9.10 -0.62
N GLY A 197 17.41 10.12 -0.12
CA GLY A 197 18.26 10.03 1.05
C GLY A 197 19.38 8.99 0.91
N SER A 198 19.84 8.43 2.02
CA SER A 198 20.83 7.36 2.07
C SER A 198 20.26 6.03 1.58
N ASP A 199 21.13 5.17 1.03
CA ASP A 199 20.78 3.76 0.74
C ASP A 199 20.64 2.93 2.01
N ASP A 200 21.32 3.32 3.10
CA ASP A 200 21.12 2.72 4.41
C ASP A 200 19.77 3.15 5.01
N PRO A 201 18.87 2.18 5.28
CA PRO A 201 17.58 2.46 5.90
C PRO A 201 17.69 3.16 7.26
N LEU A 202 18.71 2.83 8.05
CA LEU A 202 18.90 3.41 9.40
C LEU A 202 19.32 4.88 9.32
N GLU A 203 20.14 5.25 8.32
CA GLU A 203 20.46 6.65 8.06
C GLU A 203 19.25 7.44 7.58
N ARG A 204 18.38 6.84 6.77
CA ARG A 204 17.09 7.46 6.40
C ARG A 204 16.18 7.66 7.60
N GLN A 205 16.12 6.65 8.49
CA GLN A 205 15.29 6.69 9.69
C GLN A 205 15.59 7.88 10.60
N LYS A 206 16.86 8.30 10.69
CA LYS A 206 17.28 9.45 11.51
C LYS A 206 16.59 10.77 11.11
N LYS A 207 16.15 10.88 9.87
CA LYS A 207 15.42 12.06 9.35
C LYS A 207 13.91 11.96 9.56
N ILE A 208 13.40 10.79 9.94
CA ILE A 208 11.96 10.56 10.08
C ILE A 208 11.50 10.88 11.50
N GLU A 209 10.40 11.59 11.57
CA GLU A 209 9.82 12.05 12.84
C GLU A 209 8.83 11.06 13.44
N GLY A 210 8.54 11.24 14.72
CA GLY A 210 7.47 10.55 15.43
C GLY A 210 7.67 9.03 15.53
N ARG A 211 6.58 8.28 15.37
CA ARG A 211 6.56 6.82 15.54
C ARG A 211 7.48 6.09 14.57
N CYS A 212 7.51 6.50 13.32
CA CYS A 212 8.34 5.86 12.31
C CYS A 212 9.84 6.07 12.58
N GLY A 213 10.24 7.23 13.13
CA GLY A 213 11.64 7.55 13.46
C GLY A 213 12.23 6.69 14.58
N ARG A 214 11.38 6.06 15.41
CA ARG A 214 11.82 5.16 16.49
C ARG A 214 11.39 3.70 16.31
N CYS A 215 10.80 3.36 15.16
CA CYS A 215 10.24 2.03 14.89
C CYS A 215 11.35 1.00 14.64
N ALA A 216 11.35 -0.11 15.40
CA ALA A 216 12.28 -1.23 15.22
C ALA A 216 12.19 -1.91 13.83
N HIS A 217 11.08 -1.71 13.11
CA HIS A 217 10.82 -2.34 11.81
C HIS A 217 11.05 -1.40 10.63
N PHE A 218 11.65 -0.23 10.85
CA PHE A 218 11.81 0.77 9.79
C PHE A 218 12.55 0.22 8.56
N ALA A 219 13.58 -0.59 8.76
CA ALA A 219 14.36 -1.18 7.67
C ALA A 219 13.52 -2.07 6.73
N LEU A 220 12.46 -2.71 7.24
CA LEU A 220 11.55 -3.55 6.47
C LEU A 220 10.37 -2.77 5.87
N CYS A 221 9.94 -1.69 6.54
CA CYS A 221 8.76 -0.90 6.19
C CYS A 221 9.09 0.37 5.39
N GLY A 222 10.28 0.95 5.58
CA GLY A 222 10.67 2.24 4.99
C GLY A 222 9.93 3.45 5.57
N GLY A 223 9.24 3.27 6.71
CA GLY A 223 8.48 4.34 7.39
C GLY A 223 7.07 4.55 6.83
N GLY A 224 6.51 3.58 6.12
CA GLY A 224 5.17 3.68 5.53
C GLY A 224 5.13 4.46 4.22
N PHE A 225 3.98 5.00 3.87
CA PHE A 225 3.77 5.68 2.60
C PHE A 225 4.02 7.19 2.71
N ARG A 226 5.12 7.67 2.11
CA ARG A 226 5.58 9.06 2.28
C ARG A 226 4.59 10.10 1.76
N THR A 227 3.81 9.77 0.72
CA THR A 227 2.73 10.64 0.24
C THR A 227 1.66 10.89 1.30
N ARG A 228 1.27 9.85 2.08
CA ARG A 228 0.34 10.05 3.22
C ARG A 228 0.96 10.90 4.32
N ALA A 229 2.24 10.69 4.63
CA ALA A 229 2.96 11.52 5.59
C ALA A 229 2.99 12.98 5.13
N ALA A 230 3.34 13.23 3.86
CA ALA A 230 3.36 14.56 3.30
C ALA A 230 1.98 15.25 3.34
N PHE A 231 0.92 14.52 3.03
CA PHE A 231 -0.45 15.04 3.12
C PHE A 231 -0.84 15.41 4.55
N ALA A 232 -0.49 14.56 5.53
CA ALA A 232 -0.89 14.75 6.92
C ALA A 232 -0.07 15.83 7.66
N HIS A 233 1.20 16.00 7.30
CA HIS A 233 2.14 16.84 8.05
C HIS A 233 2.65 18.04 7.26
N GLY A 234 2.34 18.17 5.96
CA GLY A 234 2.88 19.20 5.07
C GLY A 234 4.31 18.90 4.57
N HIS A 235 4.93 17.81 5.03
CA HIS A 235 6.26 17.35 4.60
C HIS A 235 6.37 15.82 4.72
N TRP A 236 7.27 15.18 3.99
CA TRP A 236 7.38 13.72 3.92
C TRP A 236 8.20 13.06 5.04
N TYR A 237 8.75 13.84 5.96
CA TYR A 237 9.50 13.29 7.12
C TYR A 237 8.60 12.84 8.27
N GLY A 238 7.34 13.25 8.29
CA GLY A 238 6.37 12.83 9.31
C GLY A 238 6.11 11.32 9.33
N SER A 239 5.56 10.82 10.41
CA SER A 239 5.09 9.42 10.48
C SER A 239 3.91 9.19 9.54
N ASP A 240 3.85 8.00 8.92
CA ASP A 240 2.68 7.60 8.14
C ASP A 240 1.46 7.43 9.07
N PRO A 241 0.40 8.24 8.92
CA PRO A 241 -0.80 8.15 9.78
C PRO A 241 -1.58 6.85 9.56
N GLY A 242 -1.36 6.16 8.45
CA GLY A 242 -2.00 4.88 8.16
C GLY A 242 -1.41 3.68 8.94
N CYS A 243 -0.29 3.85 9.63
CA CYS A 243 0.33 2.76 10.40
C CYS A 243 -0.52 2.40 11.63
N TYR A 244 -0.99 1.17 11.70
CA TYR A 244 -1.85 0.64 12.76
C TYR A 244 -1.12 -0.32 13.74
N LEU A 245 0.19 -0.46 13.64
CA LEU A 245 0.97 -1.20 14.63
C LEU A 245 0.88 -0.50 15.99
N THR A 246 0.84 -1.26 17.06
CA THR A 246 0.81 -0.69 18.42
C THR A 246 2.18 -0.10 18.84
N GLU A 247 2.20 0.68 19.90
CA GLU A 247 3.47 1.21 20.46
C GLU A 247 4.40 0.09 20.91
N GLU A 248 3.85 -0.99 21.48
CA GLU A 248 4.60 -2.18 21.83
C GLU A 248 5.22 -2.86 20.61
N GLU A 249 4.41 -3.07 19.55
CA GLU A 249 4.87 -3.68 18.31
C GLU A 249 6.00 -2.89 17.66
N ILE A 250 5.89 -1.57 17.55
CA ILE A 250 6.94 -0.75 16.92
C ILE A 250 8.23 -0.65 17.77
N SER A 251 8.14 -0.88 19.08
CA SER A 251 9.28 -0.77 20.02
C SER A 251 10.02 -2.09 20.21
N THR A 252 9.41 -3.21 19.84
CA THR A 252 9.96 -4.55 20.06
C THR A 252 10.72 -5.04 18.82
N PRO A 253 12.04 -5.20 18.87
CA PRO A 253 12.82 -5.78 17.78
C PRO A 253 12.36 -7.21 17.46
N LEU A 254 12.53 -7.62 16.21
CA LEU A 254 12.27 -9.00 15.83
C LEU A 254 13.24 -9.94 16.53
N PRO A 255 12.77 -11.13 16.99
CA PRO A 255 13.66 -12.17 17.49
C PRO A 255 14.52 -12.72 16.33
N GLU A 256 15.61 -13.41 16.69
CA GLU A 256 16.35 -14.20 15.68
C GLU A 256 15.45 -15.31 15.15
N ILE A 257 15.16 -15.24 13.85
CA ILE A 257 14.36 -16.26 13.12
C ILE A 257 15.33 -17.26 12.51
N ARG A 258 15.39 -18.45 13.11
CA ARG A 258 16.27 -19.55 12.68
C ARG A 258 15.70 -20.39 11.55
#